data_4790e99e502b035862856e9f183a0aa3
#
_entry.id   4790e99e502b035862856e9f183a0aa3
#
_cell.length_a   1.000
_cell.length_b   1.000
_cell.length_c   1.000
_cell.angle_alpha   90.00
_cell.angle_beta   90.00
_cell.angle_gamma   90.00
#
_symmetry.space_group_name_H-M   'P 1'
#
loop_
_entity.id
_entity.type
_entity.pdbx_description
1 polymer ?
#
loop_
_entity_poly.entity_id
_entity_poly.type
_entity_poly.pdbx_seq_one_letter_code
_entity_poly.pdbx_strand_id
1 'polypeptide(L)'
;MVKHIVLYTLKEGVDKEEAVKLIASVLEPLVGKIPGLMHLEIRRAFNGMDYALYSEFESREALTAYASHPLHLEAKTHFFHLLDSRVAADYDC
;
A
#
# COMPACT_ATOMS: atom_id res chain seq x y z
N MET A 1 2.63 -1.87 18.20
CA MET A 1 2.29 -1.37 16.86
C MET A 1 3.26 -1.91 15.83
N VAL A 2 2.78 -2.16 14.63
CA VAL A 2 3.60 -2.67 13.53
C VAL A 2 3.62 -1.64 12.42
N LYS A 3 4.80 -1.41 11.84
CA LYS A 3 4.97 -0.56 10.67
C LYS A 3 5.24 -1.42 9.45
N HIS A 4 4.50 -1.15 8.39
CA HIS A 4 4.55 -1.90 7.14
C HIS A 4 4.95 -0.91 6.04
N ILE A 5 6.12 -1.14 5.44
CA ILE A 5 6.66 -0.23 4.43
C ILE A 5 6.88 -1.02 3.15
N VAL A 6 6.33 -0.53 2.05
CA VAL A 6 6.51 -1.17 0.75
C VAL A 6 6.94 -0.12 -0.27
N LEU A 7 7.93 -0.48 -1.06
CA LEU A 7 8.43 0.37 -2.14
C LEU A 7 8.13 -0.34 -3.45
N TYR A 8 7.62 0.41 -4.42
CA TYR A 8 7.16 -0.16 -5.69
C TYR A 8 7.76 0.52 -6.89
N THR A 9 7.93 -0.26 -7.97
CA THR A 9 8.10 0.29 -9.30
C THR A 9 6.86 -0.02 -10.12
N LEU A 10 6.54 0.88 -11.04
CA LEU A 10 5.42 0.75 -11.96
C LEU A 10 5.94 0.28 -13.31
N LYS A 11 5.08 -0.40 -14.08
CA LYS A 11 5.45 -0.87 -15.40
C LYS A 11 5.80 0.30 -16.31
N GLU A 12 6.66 0.03 -17.29
CA GLU A 12 7.03 1.02 -18.30
C GLU A 12 5.79 1.49 -19.05
N GLY A 13 5.75 2.78 -19.37
CA GLY A 13 4.62 3.37 -20.07
C GLY A 13 3.46 3.80 -19.19
N VAL A 14 3.46 3.45 -17.90
CA VAL A 14 2.43 3.88 -16.98
C VAL A 14 2.67 5.33 -16.56
N ASP A 15 1.62 6.16 -16.58
CA ASP A 15 1.69 7.51 -16.05
C ASP A 15 1.79 7.41 -14.52
N LYS A 16 2.97 7.71 -13.98
CA LYS A 16 3.27 7.47 -12.58
C LYS A 16 2.47 8.35 -11.63
N GLU A 17 2.27 9.61 -12.00
CA GLU A 17 1.49 10.54 -11.17
C GLU A 17 0.03 10.08 -11.07
N GLU A 18 -0.58 9.72 -12.19
CA GLU A 18 -1.95 9.25 -12.21
C GLU A 18 -2.10 7.91 -11.50
N ALA A 19 -1.13 7.00 -11.66
CA ALA A 19 -1.15 5.71 -11.00
C ALA A 19 -1.11 5.87 -9.48
N VAL A 20 -0.23 6.73 -8.97
CA VAL A 20 -0.11 6.95 -7.52
C VAL A 20 -1.39 7.56 -6.97
N LYS A 21 -2.01 8.50 -7.70
CA LYS A 21 -3.30 9.08 -7.29
C LYS A 21 -4.39 8.01 -7.20
N LEU A 22 -4.45 7.13 -8.19
CA LEU A 22 -5.42 6.05 -8.21
C LEU A 22 -5.21 5.11 -7.01
N ILE A 23 -3.97 4.68 -6.80
CA ILE A 23 -3.64 3.75 -5.71
C ILE A 23 -4.00 4.36 -4.37
N ALA A 24 -3.64 5.63 -4.15
CA ALA A 24 -4.00 6.34 -2.92
C ALA A 24 -5.52 6.42 -2.75
N SER A 25 -6.25 6.68 -3.82
CA SER A 25 -7.70 6.85 -3.76
C SER A 25 -8.43 5.57 -3.36
N VAL A 26 -7.86 4.39 -3.64
CA VAL A 26 -8.50 3.11 -3.29
C VAL A 26 -7.96 2.50 -2.00
N LEU A 27 -6.73 2.82 -1.60
CA LEU A 27 -6.12 2.25 -0.39
C LEU A 27 -6.29 3.13 0.85
N GLU A 28 -6.10 4.43 0.74
CA GLU A 28 -6.16 5.31 1.91
C GLU A 28 -7.52 5.28 2.61
N PRO A 29 -8.66 5.19 1.90
CA PRO A 29 -9.96 5.09 2.57
C PRO A 29 -10.18 3.81 3.37
N LEU A 30 -9.30 2.81 3.25
CA LEU A 30 -9.44 1.57 4.01
C LEU A 30 -9.16 1.76 5.50
N VAL A 31 -8.46 2.83 5.86
CA VAL A 31 -8.28 3.20 7.28
C VAL A 31 -9.65 3.50 7.86
N GLY A 32 -9.97 2.84 8.98
CA GLY A 32 -11.29 2.95 9.60
C GLY A 32 -12.28 1.91 9.09
N LYS A 33 -11.98 1.21 8.00
CA LYS A 33 -12.83 0.16 7.45
C LYS A 33 -12.28 -1.24 7.72
N ILE A 34 -10.96 -1.37 7.79
CA ILE A 34 -10.31 -2.65 8.09
C ILE A 34 -9.80 -2.59 9.53
N PRO A 35 -10.27 -3.50 10.40
CA PRO A 35 -9.85 -3.49 11.81
C PRO A 35 -8.33 -3.60 11.95
N GLY A 36 -7.76 -2.76 12.81
CA GLY A 36 -6.32 -2.78 13.09
C GLY A 36 -5.46 -1.98 12.14
N LEU A 37 -6.00 -1.51 11.01
CA LEU A 37 -5.29 -0.60 10.12
C LEU A 37 -5.44 0.82 10.66
N MET A 38 -4.34 1.36 11.19
CA MET A 38 -4.34 2.65 11.91
C MET A 38 -3.98 3.83 11.02
N HIS A 39 -3.11 3.62 10.03
CA HIS A 39 -2.64 4.68 9.14
C HIS A 39 -2.16 4.06 7.85
N LEU A 40 -2.39 4.75 6.74
CA LEU A 40 -1.88 4.32 5.44
C LEU A 40 -1.71 5.55 4.55
N GLU A 41 -0.54 5.68 3.96
CA GLU A 41 -0.27 6.75 3.01
C GLU A 41 0.52 6.23 1.83
N ILE A 42 0.25 6.81 0.67
CA ILE A 42 0.93 6.50 -0.59
C ILE A 42 1.55 7.80 -1.07
N ARG A 43 2.85 7.79 -1.35
CA ARG A 43 3.56 8.98 -1.81
C ARG A 43 4.46 8.67 -2.99
N ARG A 44 4.47 9.56 -3.95
CA ARG A 44 5.40 9.49 -5.07
C ARG A 44 6.83 9.65 -4.55
N ALA A 45 7.73 8.77 -4.95
CA ALA A 45 9.13 8.88 -4.57
C ALA A 45 9.87 9.78 -5.57
N PHE A 46 10.76 10.62 -5.08
CA PHE A 46 11.60 11.44 -5.97
C PHE A 46 12.99 10.82 -6.16
N ASN A 47 13.28 9.74 -5.44
CA ASN A 47 14.57 9.06 -5.49
C ASN A 47 14.33 7.57 -5.23
N GLY A 48 15.02 6.71 -5.97
CA GLY A 48 14.90 5.26 -5.82
C GLY A 48 13.74 4.69 -6.60
N MET A 49 12.83 4.03 -5.90
CA MET A 49 11.65 3.41 -6.50
C MET A 49 10.63 4.47 -6.95
N ASP A 50 9.52 4.03 -7.56
CA ASP A 50 8.53 4.96 -8.10
C ASP A 50 7.62 5.54 -7.05
N TYR A 51 7.19 4.75 -6.06
CA TYR A 51 6.39 5.26 -4.95
C TYR A 51 6.59 4.42 -3.69
N ALA A 52 6.19 5.00 -2.57
CA ALA A 52 6.28 4.36 -1.26
C ALA A 52 4.89 4.26 -0.64
N LEU A 53 4.64 3.12 0.00
CA LEU A 53 3.46 2.90 0.83
C LEU A 53 3.95 2.76 2.26
N TYR A 54 3.42 3.59 3.17
CA TYR A 54 3.71 3.50 4.59
C TYR A 54 2.41 3.26 5.32
N SER A 55 2.36 2.22 6.15
CA SER A 55 1.16 1.93 6.92
C SER A 55 1.51 1.45 8.32
N GLU A 56 0.55 1.64 9.23
CA GLU A 56 0.68 1.25 10.64
C GLU A 56 -0.48 0.35 11.01
N PHE A 57 -0.15 -0.74 11.71
CA PHE A 57 -1.13 -1.72 12.15
C PHE A 57 -1.04 -1.91 13.66
N GLU A 58 -2.16 -2.24 14.27
CA GLU A 58 -2.28 -2.45 15.70
C GLU A 58 -1.39 -3.60 16.17
N SER A 59 -1.24 -4.65 15.33
CA SER A 59 -0.51 -5.86 15.66
C SER A 59 -0.08 -6.60 14.40
N ARG A 60 0.76 -7.62 14.56
CA ARG A 60 1.14 -8.49 13.45
C ARG A 60 -0.07 -9.25 12.90
N GLU A 61 -0.99 -9.66 13.80
CA GLU A 61 -2.21 -10.35 13.41
C GLU A 61 -3.09 -9.44 12.54
N ALA A 62 -3.16 -8.16 12.88
CA ALA A 62 -3.92 -7.18 12.09
C ALA A 62 -3.33 -7.03 10.69
N LEU A 63 -2.00 -7.00 10.57
CA LEU A 63 -1.34 -6.94 9.25
C LEU A 63 -1.64 -8.20 8.43
N THR A 64 -1.56 -9.37 9.05
CA THR A 64 -1.87 -10.62 8.38
C THR A 64 -3.33 -10.65 7.90
N ALA A 65 -4.25 -10.21 8.74
CA ALA A 65 -5.67 -10.16 8.38
C ALA A 65 -5.93 -9.17 7.24
N TYR A 66 -5.22 -8.03 7.24
CA TYR A 66 -5.33 -7.03 6.18
C TYR A 66 -4.94 -7.63 4.82
N ALA A 67 -3.87 -8.41 4.77
CA ALA A 67 -3.36 -8.96 3.52
C ALA A 67 -4.42 -9.78 2.77
N SER A 68 -5.30 -10.48 3.48
CA SER A 68 -6.36 -11.30 2.89
C SER A 68 -7.76 -10.70 3.02
N HIS A 69 -7.87 -9.48 3.56
CA HIS A 69 -9.19 -8.86 3.77
C HIS A 69 -9.87 -8.57 2.43
N PRO A 70 -11.17 -8.87 2.29
CA PRO A 70 -11.89 -8.63 1.02
C PRO A 70 -11.78 -7.21 0.50
N LEU A 71 -11.83 -6.21 1.37
CA LEU A 71 -11.71 -4.81 0.93
C LEU A 71 -10.33 -4.50 0.36
N HIS A 72 -9.28 -5.09 0.93
CA HIS A 72 -7.92 -4.93 0.41
C HIS A 72 -7.77 -5.62 -0.94
N LEU A 73 -8.27 -6.86 -1.04
CA LEU A 73 -8.19 -7.63 -2.29
C LEU A 73 -8.96 -6.92 -3.41
N GLU A 74 -10.13 -6.37 -3.11
CA GLU A 74 -10.90 -5.60 -4.09
C GLU A 74 -10.15 -4.36 -4.53
N ALA A 75 -9.59 -3.60 -3.59
CA ALA A 75 -8.82 -2.39 -3.91
C ALA A 75 -7.67 -2.71 -4.86
N LYS A 76 -6.98 -3.83 -4.65
CA LYS A 76 -5.85 -4.23 -5.49
C LYS A 76 -6.26 -4.49 -6.94
N THR A 77 -7.49 -4.90 -7.20
CA THR A 77 -7.94 -5.15 -8.58
C THR A 77 -7.87 -3.90 -9.44
N HIS A 78 -7.92 -2.72 -8.85
CA HIS A 78 -7.90 -1.44 -9.59
C HIS A 78 -6.51 -1.07 -10.09
N PHE A 79 -5.44 -1.60 -9.50
CA PHE A 79 -4.11 -1.10 -9.83
C PHE A 79 -3.02 -2.16 -9.91
N PHE A 80 -3.30 -3.38 -9.46
CA PHE A 80 -2.24 -4.37 -9.33
C PHE A 80 -1.54 -4.65 -10.67
N HIS A 81 -2.28 -4.55 -11.78
CA HIS A 81 -1.74 -4.77 -13.12
C HIS A 81 -0.75 -3.69 -13.58
N LEU A 82 -0.68 -2.57 -12.85
CA LEU A 82 0.25 -1.48 -13.14
C LEU A 82 1.60 -1.67 -12.47
N LEU A 83 1.70 -2.60 -11.52
CA LEU A 83 2.90 -2.80 -10.70
C LEU A 83 3.91 -3.67 -11.43
N ASP A 84 5.21 -3.35 -11.24
CA ASP A 84 6.29 -4.14 -11.79
C ASP A 84 7.01 -4.91 -10.68
N SER A 85 7.61 -4.21 -9.73
CA SER A 85 8.33 -4.86 -8.63
C SER A 85 8.01 -4.22 -7.30
N ARG A 86 8.28 -4.96 -6.22
CA ARG A 86 8.10 -4.44 -4.86
C ARG A 86 9.16 -4.99 -3.92
N VAL A 87 9.50 -4.19 -2.92
CA VAL A 87 10.27 -4.64 -1.76
C VAL A 87 9.53 -4.16 -0.52
N ALA A 88 9.51 -4.99 0.50
CA ALA A 88 8.74 -4.70 1.71
C ALA A 88 9.55 -4.99 2.96
N ALA A 89 9.25 -4.26 4.02
CA ALA A 89 9.80 -4.51 5.35
C ALA A 89 8.72 -4.20 6.37
N ASP A 90 8.58 -5.10 7.33
CA ASP A 90 7.64 -4.94 8.44
C ASP A 90 8.43 -5.01 9.73
N TYR A 91 8.13 -4.14 10.69
CA TYR A 91 8.82 -4.18 11.97
C TYR A 91 7.92 -3.71 13.10
N ASP A 92 8.18 -4.24 14.29
CA ASP A 92 7.49 -3.82 15.51
C ASP A 92 8.11 -2.53 16.05
N CYS A 93 7.26 -1.74 16.69
CA CYS A 93 7.74 -0.47 17.21
C CYS A 93 7.01 -0.09 18.50
#